data_534b3d8fc70fc1209ea50be2fa5464cb
#
_entry.id   534b3d8fc70fc1209ea50be2fa5464cb
#
_cell.length_a   1.000
_cell.length_b   1.000
_cell.length_c   1.000
_cell.angle_alpha   90.00
_cell.angle_beta   90.00
_cell.angle_gamma   90.00
#
_symmetry.space_group_name_H-M   'P 1'
#
loop_
_entity.id
_entity.type
_entity.pdbx_description
1 polymer ?
#
loop_
_entity_poly.entity_id
_entity_poly.type
_entity_poly.pdbx_seq_one_letter_code
_entity_poly.pdbx_strand_id
1 'polypeptide(L)'
;MERFILKELLEWKNSPYRKPLILKGVRQVGKTWILKEFGRRYYENTAYFNFDENEEYKQFFETTKDISRILQNLMLASGQKIVPEKTLIIFDEVQDCPKVINSMKYFCENAPQYHIACAGSLLGIALAKPSSFPVGKVNFMQINPMTFSEFLIANGDENLAVYLESVDVIEPIPDAFFNPLYEKLKMYYITGGMPESVLMWTEARDVSAMQEALSNIISAYERDFAKHPDIKEFPKISMIWKSIPSQLARENKKFLYKVVKEGARAREYEDALQWLVDARLVHKIYRSSAPGLPVAAYDDLSAFKIYLVDVGLLRRLAKLAPTAFGDGNRLFTEFKGALTENFVLQTLITQFEVTPRYWSQSNPPYEVDFLIQRENDIFPVEVKSEANISSKSLKKFKEIFPDKVKLRVRFSLDNLKLDDDMLNIPLFMADQADRLIGLALEQKVAN
;
A
#
# COMPACT_ATOMS: atom_id res chain seq x y z
N MET A 1 1.27 -18.69 -1.22
CA MET A 1 1.51 -17.47 -2.07
C MET A 1 2.87 -16.88 -1.76
N GLU A 2 3.64 -16.50 -2.78
CA GLU A 2 4.91 -15.79 -2.57
C GLU A 2 4.62 -14.31 -2.31
N ARG A 3 5.43 -13.68 -1.42
CA ARG A 3 5.31 -12.26 -1.08
C ARG A 3 6.71 -11.64 -1.04
N PHE A 4 6.91 -10.54 -1.74
CA PHE A 4 8.22 -9.90 -1.87
C PHE A 4 8.76 -9.37 -0.56
N ILE A 5 7.90 -9.01 0.38
CA ILE A 5 8.29 -8.58 1.74
C ILE A 5 9.11 -9.64 2.50
N LEU A 6 9.09 -10.93 2.08
CA LEU A 6 9.95 -11.97 2.67
C LEU A 6 11.43 -11.66 2.52
N LYS A 7 11.84 -10.98 1.43
CA LYS A 7 13.22 -10.55 1.21
C LYS A 7 13.62 -9.50 2.25
N GLU A 8 12.77 -8.49 2.46
CA GLU A 8 13.00 -7.44 3.47
C GLU A 8 13.03 -8.02 4.90
N LEU A 9 12.16 -8.98 5.19
CA LEU A 9 12.16 -9.69 6.48
C LEU A 9 13.44 -10.48 6.68
N LEU A 10 14.01 -11.07 5.62
CA LEU A 10 15.30 -11.77 5.69
C LEU A 10 16.46 -10.81 5.91
N GLU A 11 16.45 -9.65 5.25
CA GLU A 11 17.40 -8.57 5.48
C GLU A 11 17.33 -8.08 6.93
N TRP A 12 16.11 -7.85 7.45
CA TRP A 12 15.90 -7.51 8.85
C TRP A 12 16.49 -8.57 9.80
N LYS A 13 16.21 -9.86 9.53
CA LYS A 13 16.75 -10.97 10.35
C LYS A 13 18.27 -10.93 10.44
N ASN A 14 18.93 -10.68 9.33
CA ASN A 14 20.40 -10.73 9.19
C ASN A 14 21.10 -9.40 9.55
N SER A 15 20.34 -8.33 9.80
CA SER A 15 20.90 -7.02 10.12
C SER A 15 21.60 -7.03 11.50
N PRO A 16 22.86 -6.53 11.60
CA PRO A 16 23.53 -6.35 12.87
C PRO A 16 22.87 -5.26 13.74
N TYR A 17 22.05 -4.40 13.14
CA TYR A 17 21.29 -3.33 13.79
C TYR A 17 19.84 -3.72 14.01
N ARG A 18 19.49 -5.01 13.93
CA ARG A 18 18.14 -5.52 14.14
C ARG A 18 17.58 -5.06 15.49
N LYS A 19 16.35 -4.56 15.45
CA LYS A 19 15.50 -4.26 16.62
C LYS A 19 14.21 -5.08 16.49
N PRO A 20 13.43 -5.23 17.59
CA PRO A 20 12.08 -5.80 17.49
C PRO A 20 11.32 -5.15 16.34
N LEU A 21 10.66 -5.96 15.51
CA LEU A 21 9.95 -5.51 14.33
C LEU A 21 8.48 -5.23 14.64
N ILE A 22 7.96 -4.13 14.12
CA ILE A 22 6.52 -3.85 14.07
C ILE A 22 6.08 -3.85 12.60
N LEU A 23 5.31 -4.88 12.23
CA LEU A 23 4.77 -5.02 10.89
C LEU A 23 3.44 -4.27 10.79
N LYS A 24 3.43 -3.18 10.00
CA LYS A 24 2.27 -2.33 9.74
C LYS A 24 1.58 -2.75 8.44
N GLY A 25 0.27 -2.59 8.37
CA GLY A 25 -0.51 -2.85 7.15
C GLY A 25 -1.99 -2.90 7.47
N VAL A 26 -2.81 -2.70 6.46
CA VAL A 26 -4.26 -2.74 6.58
C VAL A 26 -4.73 -4.12 7.13
N ARG A 27 -5.89 -4.16 7.73
CA ARG A 27 -6.49 -5.44 8.19
C ARG A 27 -6.67 -6.40 7.00
N GLN A 28 -6.49 -7.70 7.24
CA GLN A 28 -6.61 -8.78 6.25
C GLN A 28 -5.60 -8.73 5.08
N VAL A 29 -4.53 -7.95 5.19
CA VAL A 29 -3.43 -7.91 4.20
C VAL A 29 -2.44 -9.07 4.33
N GLY A 30 -2.64 -9.96 5.33
CA GLY A 30 -1.83 -11.17 5.51
C GLY A 30 -0.66 -11.03 6.49
N LYS A 31 -0.68 -10.06 7.45
CA LYS A 31 0.40 -9.86 8.44
C LYS A 31 0.73 -11.13 9.23
N THR A 32 -0.25 -11.75 9.84
CA THR A 32 -0.08 -12.99 10.64
C THR A 32 0.46 -14.12 9.79
N TRP A 33 -0.11 -14.29 8.59
CA TRP A 33 0.31 -15.34 7.67
C TRP A 33 1.77 -15.17 7.26
N ILE A 34 2.20 -13.97 6.87
CA ILE A 34 3.57 -13.73 6.41
C ILE A 34 4.60 -13.92 7.53
N LEU A 35 4.29 -13.53 8.77
CA LEU A 35 5.18 -13.74 9.90
C LEU A 35 5.30 -15.23 10.24
N LYS A 36 4.20 -16.00 10.21
CA LYS A 36 4.23 -17.45 10.39
C LYS A 36 5.00 -18.15 9.28
N GLU A 37 4.80 -17.74 8.03
CA GLU A 37 5.53 -18.27 6.86
C GLU A 37 7.01 -17.92 6.91
N PHE A 38 7.35 -16.71 7.32
CA PHE A 38 8.74 -16.30 7.55
C PHE A 38 9.41 -17.12 8.64
N GLY A 39 8.72 -17.36 9.76
CA GLY A 39 9.19 -18.24 10.83
C GLY A 39 9.42 -19.66 10.33
N ARG A 40 8.47 -20.22 9.57
CA ARG A 40 8.57 -21.58 9.00
C ARG A 40 9.76 -21.75 8.04
N ARG A 41 10.06 -20.72 7.22
CA ARG A 41 11.13 -20.78 6.21
C ARG A 41 12.52 -20.56 6.78
N TYR A 42 12.65 -19.68 7.75
CA TYR A 42 13.94 -19.10 8.12
C TYR A 42 14.36 -19.29 9.58
N TYR A 43 13.53 -19.96 10.40
CA TYR A 43 13.82 -20.27 11.80
C TYR A 43 13.65 -21.76 12.10
N GLU A 44 14.33 -22.26 13.13
CA GLU A 44 14.14 -23.63 13.60
C GLU A 44 12.79 -23.82 14.31
N ASN A 45 12.28 -22.74 14.90
CA ASN A 45 11.02 -22.71 15.63
C ASN A 45 10.34 -21.34 15.54
N THR A 46 9.02 -21.32 15.72
CA THR A 46 8.18 -20.13 15.78
C THR A 46 7.32 -20.20 17.03
N ALA A 47 7.43 -19.21 17.91
CA ALA A 47 6.58 -19.03 19.06
C ALA A 47 5.55 -17.93 18.80
N TYR A 48 4.28 -18.30 18.76
CA TYR A 48 3.19 -17.42 18.39
C TYR A 48 2.27 -17.11 19.58
N PHE A 49 2.02 -15.84 19.84
CA PHE A 49 1.18 -15.36 20.92
C PHE A 49 0.18 -14.33 20.40
N ASN A 50 -1.11 -14.64 20.50
CA ASN A 50 -2.20 -13.77 20.12
C ASN A 50 -2.84 -13.14 21.37
N PHE A 51 -2.83 -11.81 21.43
CA PHE A 51 -3.32 -11.06 22.59
C PHE A 51 -4.81 -10.76 22.56
N ASP A 52 -5.49 -11.01 21.44
CA ASP A 52 -6.96 -10.98 21.38
C ASP A 52 -7.57 -12.30 21.87
N GLU A 53 -6.93 -13.43 21.56
CA GLU A 53 -7.44 -14.75 21.92
C GLU A 53 -7.16 -15.15 23.38
N ASN A 54 -6.08 -14.65 24.00
CA ASN A 54 -5.64 -15.08 25.31
C ASN A 54 -5.30 -13.91 26.25
N GLU A 55 -6.22 -13.65 27.18
CA GLU A 55 -6.09 -12.60 28.21
C GLU A 55 -4.94 -12.88 29.19
N GLU A 56 -4.57 -14.14 29.44
CA GLU A 56 -3.50 -14.46 30.39
C GLU A 56 -2.15 -13.93 29.92
N TYR A 57 -1.90 -13.92 28.62
CA TYR A 57 -0.66 -13.38 28.05
C TYR A 57 -0.48 -11.89 28.38
N LYS A 58 -1.56 -11.11 28.45
CA LYS A 58 -1.51 -9.69 28.80
C LYS A 58 -0.97 -9.46 30.20
N GLN A 59 -1.37 -10.31 31.16
CA GLN A 59 -0.96 -10.20 32.56
C GLN A 59 0.57 -10.32 32.73
N PHE A 60 1.25 -11.09 31.88
CA PHE A 60 2.70 -11.25 31.96
C PHE A 60 3.47 -9.95 31.67
N PHE A 61 2.90 -9.08 30.84
CA PHE A 61 3.44 -7.76 30.54
C PHE A 61 2.97 -6.67 31.52
N GLU A 62 1.96 -6.95 32.30
CA GLU A 62 1.44 -6.03 33.32
C GLU A 62 2.21 -6.11 34.63
N THR A 63 2.64 -7.30 35.00
CA THR A 63 3.22 -7.60 36.31
C THR A 63 4.73 -7.34 36.39
N THR A 64 5.44 -7.37 35.28
CA THR A 64 6.89 -7.21 35.26
C THR A 64 7.43 -6.60 33.97
N LYS A 65 8.62 -6.00 34.07
CA LYS A 65 9.43 -5.55 32.90
C LYS A 65 10.67 -6.45 32.70
N ASP A 66 10.83 -7.46 33.53
CA ASP A 66 11.90 -8.44 33.38
C ASP A 66 11.62 -9.40 32.24
N ILE A 67 12.41 -9.31 31.18
CA ILE A 67 12.26 -10.08 29.96
C ILE A 67 12.40 -11.58 30.21
N SER A 68 13.33 -11.99 31.05
CA SER A 68 13.55 -13.43 31.37
C SER A 68 12.29 -14.01 32.00
N ARG A 69 11.67 -13.28 32.91
CA ARG A 69 10.43 -13.70 33.57
C ARG A 69 9.25 -13.68 32.62
N ILE A 70 9.13 -12.67 31.76
CA ILE A 70 8.07 -12.63 30.72
C ILE A 70 8.17 -13.85 29.80
N LEU A 71 9.36 -14.13 29.26
CA LEU A 71 9.59 -15.27 28.37
C LEU A 71 9.34 -16.60 29.06
N GLN A 72 9.77 -16.74 30.32
CA GLN A 72 9.48 -17.95 31.09
C GLN A 72 7.99 -18.18 31.27
N ASN A 73 7.23 -17.15 31.63
CA ASN A 73 5.77 -17.22 31.77
C ASN A 73 5.09 -17.58 30.44
N LEU A 74 5.51 -16.95 29.32
CA LEU A 74 4.99 -17.26 28.00
C LEU A 74 5.27 -18.73 27.59
N MET A 75 6.49 -19.21 27.83
CA MET A 75 6.85 -20.62 27.58
C MET A 75 6.00 -21.59 28.39
N LEU A 76 5.84 -21.31 29.69
CA LEU A 76 5.04 -22.17 30.58
C LEU A 76 3.57 -22.20 30.22
N ALA A 77 2.99 -21.04 29.93
CA ALA A 77 1.55 -20.92 29.60
C ALA A 77 1.20 -21.51 28.22
N SER A 78 2.11 -21.43 27.24
CA SER A 78 1.85 -21.90 25.89
C SER A 78 2.42 -23.28 25.56
N GLY A 79 3.34 -23.79 26.37
CA GLY A 79 4.12 -24.99 26.06
C GLY A 79 5.13 -24.80 24.91
N GLN A 80 5.28 -23.59 24.40
CA GLN A 80 6.15 -23.27 23.26
C GLN A 80 7.58 -23.03 23.74
N LYS A 81 8.56 -23.65 23.07
CA LYS A 81 9.98 -23.44 23.36
C LYS A 81 10.49 -22.17 22.69
N ILE A 82 11.17 -21.31 23.43
CA ILE A 82 11.81 -20.11 22.92
C ILE A 82 13.33 -20.25 23.12
N VAL A 83 14.07 -20.30 22.00
CA VAL A 83 15.52 -20.44 21.98
C VAL A 83 16.09 -19.18 21.32
N PRO A 84 17.06 -18.48 21.97
CA PRO A 84 17.72 -17.31 21.37
C PRO A 84 18.22 -17.60 19.97
N GLU A 85 18.09 -16.64 19.05
CA GLU A 85 18.52 -16.66 17.64
C GLU A 85 17.83 -17.72 16.76
N LYS A 86 17.24 -18.78 17.34
CA LYS A 86 16.63 -19.92 16.64
C LYS A 86 15.11 -19.83 16.54
N THR A 87 14.48 -19.09 17.44
CA THR A 87 13.03 -18.94 17.49
C THR A 87 12.61 -17.54 17.04
N LEU A 88 11.69 -17.46 16.08
CA LEU A 88 10.95 -16.22 15.82
C LEU A 88 9.80 -16.12 16.83
N ILE A 89 9.80 -15.08 17.64
CA ILE A 89 8.69 -14.75 18.53
C ILE A 89 7.74 -13.82 17.79
N ILE A 90 6.48 -14.25 17.62
CA ILE A 90 5.44 -13.46 16.98
C ILE A 90 4.43 -13.02 18.04
N PHE A 91 4.31 -11.71 18.22
CA PHE A 91 3.27 -11.09 19.01
C PHE A 91 2.20 -10.52 18.08
N ASP A 92 1.02 -11.12 18.10
CA ASP A 92 -0.09 -10.75 17.23
C ASP A 92 -1.21 -10.02 17.99
N GLU A 93 -1.95 -9.17 17.27
CA GLU A 93 -3.00 -8.27 17.78
C GLU A 93 -2.52 -7.42 18.97
N VAL A 94 -1.28 -6.88 18.87
CA VAL A 94 -0.62 -6.15 19.97
C VAL A 94 -1.33 -4.84 20.35
N GLN A 95 -2.28 -4.32 19.54
CA GLN A 95 -3.12 -3.17 19.92
C GLN A 95 -4.02 -3.48 21.13
N ASP A 96 -4.30 -4.78 21.38
CA ASP A 96 -5.12 -5.21 22.52
C ASP A 96 -4.30 -5.34 23.81
N CYS A 97 -2.95 -5.20 23.71
CA CYS A 97 -2.04 -5.13 24.84
C CYS A 97 -0.93 -4.07 24.62
N PRO A 98 -1.19 -2.77 24.82
CA PRO A 98 -0.21 -1.70 24.60
C PRO A 98 1.10 -1.89 25.40
N LYS A 99 1.07 -2.64 26.51
CA LYS A 99 2.26 -2.94 27.32
C LYS A 99 3.26 -3.84 26.59
N VAL A 100 2.79 -4.68 25.66
CA VAL A 100 3.68 -5.45 24.79
C VAL A 100 4.52 -4.50 23.94
N ILE A 101 3.89 -3.51 23.30
CA ILE A 101 4.61 -2.51 22.48
C ILE A 101 5.63 -1.76 23.33
N ASN A 102 5.26 -1.34 24.54
CA ASN A 102 6.16 -0.65 25.47
C ASN A 102 7.34 -1.53 25.90
N SER A 103 7.14 -2.85 26.01
CA SER A 103 8.18 -3.80 26.40
C SER A 103 9.26 -4.00 25.32
N MET A 104 8.99 -3.65 24.06
CA MET A 104 9.95 -3.76 22.95
C MET A 104 11.25 -3.01 23.23
N LYS A 105 11.20 -1.90 24.03
CA LYS A 105 12.39 -1.20 24.48
C LYS A 105 13.31 -2.12 25.26
N TYR A 106 12.76 -2.88 26.21
CA TYR A 106 13.55 -3.76 27.10
C TYR A 106 14.08 -4.97 26.33
N PHE A 107 13.33 -5.51 25.39
CA PHE A 107 13.82 -6.54 24.47
C PHE A 107 14.99 -6.04 23.64
N CYS A 108 14.88 -4.84 23.07
CA CYS A 108 15.95 -4.22 22.28
C CYS A 108 17.24 -3.99 23.09
N GLU A 109 17.12 -3.53 24.36
CA GLU A 109 18.25 -3.14 25.19
C GLU A 109 18.88 -4.31 25.93
N ASN A 110 18.08 -5.24 26.45
CA ASN A 110 18.51 -6.26 27.41
C ASN A 110 18.47 -7.70 26.85
N ALA A 111 17.83 -7.90 25.69
CA ALA A 111 17.63 -9.24 25.14
C ALA A 111 17.63 -9.26 23.59
N PRO A 112 18.63 -8.62 22.93
CA PRO A 112 18.69 -8.50 21.47
C PRO A 112 18.83 -9.85 20.75
N GLN A 113 19.22 -10.90 21.44
CA GLN A 113 19.32 -12.27 20.91
C GLN A 113 17.93 -12.88 20.59
N TYR A 114 16.83 -12.31 21.08
CA TYR A 114 15.50 -12.77 20.75
C TYR A 114 14.95 -12.01 19.55
N HIS A 115 14.56 -12.73 18.52
CA HIS A 115 13.99 -12.18 17.32
C HIS A 115 12.47 -12.04 17.49
N ILE A 116 11.99 -10.80 17.53
CA ILE A 116 10.58 -10.49 17.80
C ILE A 116 9.99 -9.73 16.64
N ALA A 117 8.83 -10.20 16.17
CA ALA A 117 8.00 -9.52 15.22
C ALA A 117 6.59 -9.32 15.79
N CYS A 118 6.12 -8.08 15.79
CA CYS A 118 4.79 -7.71 16.25
C CYS A 118 3.89 -7.42 15.04
N ALA A 119 2.65 -7.88 15.11
CA ALA A 119 1.60 -7.55 14.16
C ALA A 119 0.34 -7.10 14.90
N GLY A 120 -0.51 -6.36 14.20
CA GLY A 120 -1.82 -5.97 14.69
C GLY A 120 -2.62 -5.23 13.64
N SER A 121 -3.92 -5.36 13.72
CA SER A 121 -4.85 -4.54 12.97
C SER A 121 -4.93 -3.16 13.64
N LEU A 122 -5.12 -2.08 12.90
CA LEU A 122 -5.23 -0.72 13.45
C LEU A 122 -4.02 -0.24 14.30
N LEU A 123 -2.84 -0.82 14.09
CA LEU A 123 -1.62 -0.39 14.80
C LEU A 123 -1.30 1.10 14.60
N GLY A 124 -1.58 1.68 13.43
CA GLY A 124 -1.44 3.12 13.19
C GLY A 124 -2.23 3.94 14.20
N ILE A 125 -3.45 3.56 14.48
CA ILE A 125 -4.34 4.22 15.46
C ILE A 125 -3.85 3.98 16.89
N ALA A 126 -3.46 2.76 17.22
CA ALA A 126 -2.96 2.43 18.55
C ALA A 126 -1.66 3.20 18.88
N LEU A 127 -0.79 3.39 17.90
CA LEU A 127 0.47 4.12 18.04
C LEU A 127 0.30 5.65 18.09
N ALA A 128 -0.82 6.18 17.58
CA ALA A 128 -1.15 7.61 17.66
C ALA A 128 -1.60 8.05 19.06
N LYS A 129 -1.96 7.11 19.94
CA LYS A 129 -2.36 7.44 21.32
C LYS A 129 -1.12 7.84 22.16
N PRO A 130 -1.26 8.82 23.07
CA PRO A 130 -0.18 9.18 24.00
C PRO A 130 0.10 8.01 24.95
N SER A 131 1.05 7.17 24.60
CA SER A 131 1.60 6.10 25.42
C SER A 131 3.12 6.18 25.35
N SER A 132 3.83 5.51 26.27
CA SER A 132 5.30 5.43 26.25
C SER A 132 5.80 4.56 25.10
N PHE A 133 5.67 5.06 23.87
CA PHE A 133 6.15 4.35 22.69
C PHE A 133 7.68 4.19 22.70
N PRO A 134 8.24 3.03 22.34
CA PRO A 134 9.68 2.77 22.35
C PRO A 134 10.40 3.45 21.16
N VAL A 135 10.46 4.78 21.16
CA VAL A 135 11.10 5.58 20.11
C VAL A 135 12.55 5.13 19.89
N GLY A 136 12.89 4.85 18.64
CA GLY A 136 14.25 4.43 18.25
C GLY A 136 14.65 3.01 18.67
N LYS A 137 13.74 2.22 19.31
CA LYS A 137 14.01 0.86 19.81
C LYS A 137 13.28 -0.24 19.06
N VAL A 138 12.60 0.12 17.98
CA VAL A 138 11.90 -0.80 17.08
C VAL A 138 12.22 -0.49 15.62
N ASN A 139 12.15 -1.50 14.77
CA ASN A 139 12.09 -1.34 13.32
C ASN A 139 10.63 -1.35 12.89
N PHE A 140 10.32 -0.62 11.83
CA PHE A 140 9.02 -0.67 11.17
C PHE A 140 9.17 -1.24 9.77
N MET A 141 8.22 -2.10 9.39
CA MET A 141 8.09 -2.59 8.04
C MET A 141 6.64 -2.49 7.62
N GLN A 142 6.40 -2.20 6.33
CA GLN A 142 5.06 -2.02 5.79
C GLN A 142 4.71 -3.18 4.87
N ILE A 143 3.59 -3.86 5.14
CA ILE A 143 2.99 -4.79 4.18
C ILE A 143 1.80 -4.12 3.49
N ASN A 144 1.81 -4.18 2.16
CA ASN A 144 0.76 -3.65 1.29
C ASN A 144 -0.06 -4.79 0.68
N PRO A 145 -1.22 -4.54 0.06
CA PRO A 145 -1.86 -5.51 -0.82
C PRO A 145 -0.86 -6.06 -1.85
N MET A 146 -1.10 -7.26 -2.34
CA MET A 146 -0.22 -7.91 -3.32
C MET A 146 -0.04 -7.00 -4.55
N THR A 147 1.20 -6.88 -5.02
CA THR A 147 1.52 -6.19 -6.27
C THR A 147 1.02 -6.99 -7.47
N PHE A 148 1.06 -6.40 -8.66
CA PHE A 148 0.69 -7.12 -9.87
C PHE A 148 1.64 -8.30 -10.16
N SER A 149 2.94 -8.15 -9.92
CA SER A 149 3.92 -9.25 -10.05
C SER A 149 3.65 -10.37 -9.04
N GLU A 150 3.33 -10.06 -7.77
CA GLU A 150 2.93 -11.07 -6.78
C GLU A 150 1.62 -11.79 -7.19
N PHE A 151 0.68 -11.06 -7.80
CA PHE A 151 -0.55 -11.64 -8.34
C PHE A 151 -0.28 -12.60 -9.52
N LEU A 152 0.63 -12.24 -10.44
CA LEU A 152 1.06 -13.14 -11.53
C LEU A 152 1.61 -14.44 -10.97
N ILE A 153 2.53 -14.38 -10.02
CA ILE A 153 3.11 -15.54 -9.35
C ILE A 153 2.01 -16.40 -8.68
N ALA A 154 1.09 -15.76 -7.96
CA ALA A 154 -0.01 -16.46 -7.32
C ALA A 154 -0.97 -17.15 -8.32
N ASN A 155 -1.06 -16.66 -9.55
CA ASN A 155 -1.83 -17.27 -10.64
C ASN A 155 -1.11 -18.41 -11.37
N GLY A 156 0.17 -18.70 -11.07
CA GLY A 156 1.00 -19.64 -11.80
C GLY A 156 1.64 -19.06 -13.08
N ASP A 157 1.67 -17.72 -13.18
CA ASP A 157 2.24 -17.00 -14.31
C ASP A 157 3.66 -16.47 -13.97
N GLU A 158 4.47 -17.24 -13.23
CA GLU A 158 5.82 -16.86 -12.80
C GLU A 158 6.70 -16.40 -13.96
N ASN A 159 6.57 -17.04 -15.14
CA ASN A 159 7.34 -16.68 -16.31
C ASN A 159 7.05 -15.24 -16.77
N LEU A 160 5.81 -14.77 -16.66
CA LEU A 160 5.47 -13.39 -16.98
C LEU A 160 6.03 -12.41 -15.94
N ALA A 161 6.00 -12.77 -14.66
CA ALA A 161 6.59 -11.96 -13.60
C ALA A 161 8.11 -11.83 -13.78
N VAL A 162 8.81 -12.96 -14.05
CA VAL A 162 10.25 -12.98 -14.34
C VAL A 162 10.56 -12.17 -15.60
N TYR A 163 9.74 -12.27 -16.64
CA TYR A 163 9.89 -11.46 -17.85
C TYR A 163 9.85 -9.96 -17.54
N LEU A 164 8.86 -9.49 -16.74
CA LEU A 164 8.76 -8.09 -16.36
C LEU A 164 10.02 -7.59 -15.61
N GLU A 165 10.58 -8.42 -14.73
CA GLU A 165 11.81 -8.09 -13.99
C GLU A 165 13.06 -8.12 -14.90
N SER A 166 13.07 -8.91 -15.97
CA SER A 166 14.22 -9.09 -16.86
C SER A 166 14.39 -8.01 -17.94
N VAL A 167 13.38 -7.15 -18.15
CA VAL A 167 13.46 -6.05 -19.13
C VAL A 167 14.55 -5.05 -18.71
N ASP A 168 15.64 -4.98 -19.43
CA ASP A 168 16.84 -4.17 -19.16
C ASP A 168 17.09 -3.04 -20.18
N VAL A 169 16.24 -2.96 -21.21
CA VAL A 169 16.25 -1.90 -22.24
C VAL A 169 14.83 -1.37 -22.44
N ILE A 170 14.72 -0.05 -22.68
CA ILE A 170 13.44 0.57 -23.00
C ILE A 170 13.13 0.35 -24.48
N GLU A 171 12.41 -0.72 -24.75
CA GLU A 171 11.94 -1.09 -26.08
C GLU A 171 10.53 -1.71 -26.02
N PRO A 172 9.80 -1.76 -27.14
CA PRO A 172 8.45 -2.33 -27.15
C PRO A 172 8.41 -3.79 -26.71
N ILE A 173 7.53 -4.09 -25.78
CA ILE A 173 7.24 -5.46 -25.33
C ILE A 173 6.59 -6.23 -26.49
N PRO A 174 7.08 -7.41 -26.85
CA PRO A 174 6.49 -8.25 -27.90
C PRO A 174 5.02 -8.61 -27.60
N ASP A 175 4.17 -8.64 -28.62
CA ASP A 175 2.73 -8.94 -28.49
C ASP A 175 2.45 -10.26 -27.79
N ALA A 176 3.36 -11.23 -27.93
CA ALA A 176 3.28 -12.53 -27.25
C ALA A 176 3.26 -12.41 -25.70
N PHE A 177 3.84 -11.36 -25.15
CA PHE A 177 3.84 -11.06 -23.71
C PHE A 177 2.87 -9.91 -23.38
N PHE A 178 2.77 -8.90 -24.24
CA PHE A 178 1.94 -7.73 -24.03
C PHE A 178 0.46 -8.10 -23.83
N ASN A 179 -0.11 -8.90 -24.76
CA ASN A 179 -1.51 -9.25 -24.71
C ASN A 179 -1.88 -10.11 -23.48
N PRO A 180 -1.14 -11.18 -23.14
CA PRO A 180 -1.39 -11.91 -21.89
C PRO A 180 -1.28 -11.03 -20.64
N LEU A 181 -0.26 -10.17 -20.53
CA LEU A 181 -0.09 -9.27 -19.39
C LEU A 181 -1.25 -8.28 -19.26
N TYR A 182 -1.75 -7.76 -20.38
CA TYR A 182 -2.90 -6.87 -20.39
C TYR A 182 -4.17 -7.57 -19.88
N GLU A 183 -4.44 -8.81 -20.30
CA GLU A 183 -5.58 -9.59 -19.81
C GLU A 183 -5.45 -9.91 -18.30
N LYS A 184 -4.24 -10.21 -17.83
CA LYS A 184 -3.98 -10.41 -16.40
C LYS A 184 -4.17 -9.12 -15.60
N LEU A 185 -3.82 -7.96 -16.15
CA LEU A 185 -4.06 -6.67 -15.52
C LEU A 185 -5.56 -6.38 -15.35
N LYS A 186 -6.39 -6.69 -16.37
CA LYS A 186 -7.85 -6.61 -16.23
C LYS A 186 -8.35 -7.47 -15.07
N MET A 187 -7.81 -8.69 -14.95
CA MET A 187 -8.18 -9.58 -13.85
C MET A 187 -7.73 -9.03 -12.49
N TYR A 188 -6.53 -8.44 -12.42
CA TYR A 188 -6.06 -7.78 -11.20
C TYR A 188 -6.95 -6.60 -10.79
N TYR A 189 -7.49 -5.81 -11.73
CA TYR A 189 -8.46 -4.76 -11.40
C TYR A 189 -9.76 -5.32 -10.82
N ILE A 190 -10.15 -6.53 -11.22
CA ILE A 190 -11.33 -7.22 -10.70
C ILE A 190 -11.07 -7.78 -9.29
N THR A 191 -9.94 -8.45 -9.12
CA THR A 191 -9.56 -9.20 -7.91
C THR A 191 -8.97 -8.28 -6.85
N GLY A 192 -8.17 -7.30 -7.25
CA GLY A 192 -7.29 -6.54 -6.37
C GLY A 192 -6.11 -7.35 -5.87
N GLY A 193 -5.37 -6.76 -4.91
CA GLY A 193 -4.22 -7.37 -4.26
C GLY A 193 -4.51 -7.89 -2.83
N MET A 194 -5.76 -7.92 -2.38
CA MET A 194 -6.08 -8.49 -1.07
C MET A 194 -5.93 -10.01 -1.10
N PRO A 195 -5.07 -10.60 -0.20
CA PRO A 195 -4.70 -12.02 -0.31
C PRO A 195 -5.86 -13.00 -0.35
N GLU A 196 -6.92 -12.77 0.44
CA GLU A 196 -8.10 -13.64 0.45
C GLU A 196 -8.83 -13.61 -0.89
N SER A 197 -9.00 -12.43 -1.50
CA SER A 197 -9.60 -12.29 -2.82
C SER A 197 -8.77 -12.98 -3.90
N VAL A 198 -7.43 -12.81 -3.85
CA VAL A 198 -6.50 -13.47 -4.77
C VAL A 198 -6.58 -14.98 -4.61
N LEU A 199 -6.61 -15.50 -3.38
CA LEU A 199 -6.70 -16.92 -3.08
C LEU A 199 -7.98 -17.54 -3.66
N MET A 200 -9.14 -16.92 -3.41
CA MET A 200 -10.42 -17.39 -3.96
C MET A 200 -10.39 -17.45 -5.50
N TRP A 201 -9.77 -16.48 -6.14
CA TRP A 201 -9.59 -16.50 -7.59
C TRP A 201 -8.62 -17.59 -8.05
N THR A 202 -7.45 -17.72 -7.42
CA THR A 202 -6.39 -18.61 -7.90
C THR A 202 -6.70 -20.10 -7.68
N GLU A 203 -7.35 -20.45 -6.56
CA GLU A 203 -7.67 -21.83 -6.23
C GLU A 203 -8.96 -22.32 -6.89
N ALA A 204 -10.03 -21.52 -6.84
CA ALA A 204 -11.35 -21.96 -7.27
C ALA A 204 -11.76 -21.43 -8.64
N ARG A 205 -11.10 -20.37 -9.17
CA ARG A 205 -11.53 -19.60 -10.35
C ARG A 205 -12.99 -19.11 -10.23
N ASP A 206 -13.45 -18.93 -8.99
CA ASP A 206 -14.81 -18.55 -8.67
C ASP A 206 -14.92 -17.04 -8.45
N VAL A 207 -15.51 -16.36 -9.43
CA VAL A 207 -15.76 -14.93 -9.38
C VAL A 207 -16.73 -14.55 -8.26
N SER A 208 -17.69 -15.42 -7.91
CA SER A 208 -18.66 -15.16 -6.83
C SER A 208 -17.98 -15.20 -5.46
N ALA A 209 -17.20 -16.24 -5.19
CA ALA A 209 -16.44 -16.37 -3.95
C ALA A 209 -15.44 -15.23 -3.78
N MET A 210 -14.73 -14.83 -4.84
CA MET A 210 -13.83 -13.68 -4.84
C MET A 210 -14.57 -12.37 -4.51
N GLN A 211 -15.76 -12.14 -5.08
CA GLN A 211 -16.56 -10.96 -4.76
C GLN A 211 -17.08 -10.97 -3.33
N GLU A 212 -17.44 -12.15 -2.81
CA GLU A 212 -17.84 -12.32 -1.42
C GLU A 212 -16.68 -12.00 -0.46
N ALA A 213 -15.46 -12.49 -0.75
CA ALA A 213 -14.27 -12.16 0.02
C ALA A 213 -14.05 -10.64 0.09
N LEU A 214 -14.09 -9.91 -1.05
CA LEU A 214 -13.99 -8.45 -1.06
C LEU A 214 -15.10 -7.77 -0.25
N SER A 215 -16.33 -8.29 -0.31
CA SER A 215 -17.46 -7.74 0.47
C SER A 215 -17.28 -7.94 1.96
N ASN A 216 -16.76 -9.10 2.36
CA ASN A 216 -16.46 -9.44 3.75
C ASN A 216 -15.33 -8.55 4.30
N ILE A 217 -14.30 -8.29 3.51
CA ILE A 217 -13.22 -7.35 3.86
C ILE A 217 -13.79 -5.94 4.09
N ILE A 218 -14.59 -5.42 3.16
CA ILE A 218 -15.24 -4.10 3.31
C ILE A 218 -16.10 -4.06 4.57
N SER A 219 -16.91 -5.08 4.80
CA SER A 219 -17.79 -5.17 5.97
C SER A 219 -16.98 -5.24 7.28
N ALA A 220 -15.82 -5.90 7.27
CA ALA A 220 -14.91 -5.93 8.43
C ALA A 220 -14.34 -4.54 8.72
N TYR A 221 -13.95 -3.78 7.70
CA TYR A 221 -13.49 -2.40 7.85
C TYR A 221 -14.58 -1.50 8.40
N GLU A 222 -15.81 -1.60 7.87
CA GLU A 222 -16.95 -0.82 8.36
C GLU A 222 -17.29 -1.11 9.82
N ARG A 223 -17.11 -2.34 10.29
CA ARG A 223 -17.23 -2.69 11.72
C ARG A 223 -16.11 -2.06 12.57
N ASP A 224 -14.91 -1.97 12.03
CA ASP A 224 -13.79 -1.35 12.76
C ASP A 224 -13.96 0.16 12.95
N PHE A 225 -14.80 0.84 12.15
CA PHE A 225 -15.12 2.26 12.36
C PHE A 225 -15.74 2.53 13.74
N ALA A 226 -16.47 1.56 14.30
CA ALA A 226 -17.04 1.65 15.63
C ALA A 226 -15.98 1.56 16.76
N LYS A 227 -14.74 1.16 16.44
CA LYS A 227 -13.61 1.13 17.39
C LYS A 227 -12.95 2.52 17.57
N HIS A 228 -13.44 3.56 16.89
CA HIS A 228 -12.99 4.92 17.13
C HIS A 228 -13.27 5.33 18.59
N PRO A 229 -12.31 5.99 19.28
CA PRO A 229 -12.47 6.38 20.67
C PRO A 229 -13.70 7.28 20.94
N ASP A 230 -14.02 8.16 20.00
CA ASP A 230 -15.26 8.95 20.03
C ASP A 230 -16.31 8.33 19.10
N ILE A 231 -17.36 7.78 19.69
CA ILE A 231 -18.46 7.15 18.94
C ILE A 231 -19.17 8.11 17.98
N LYS A 232 -19.10 9.43 18.23
CA LYS A 232 -19.67 10.45 17.33
C LYS A 232 -18.96 10.55 15.99
N GLU A 233 -17.72 10.08 15.90
CA GLU A 233 -16.95 10.07 14.67
C GLU A 233 -17.31 8.90 13.74
N PHE A 234 -17.88 7.80 14.27
CA PHE A 234 -18.29 6.65 13.47
C PHE A 234 -19.17 7.00 12.24
N PRO A 235 -20.25 7.80 12.37
CA PRO A 235 -21.04 8.17 11.20
C PRO A 235 -20.26 8.99 10.17
N LYS A 236 -19.33 9.86 10.61
CA LYS A 236 -18.51 10.69 9.73
C LYS A 236 -17.48 9.86 8.97
N ILE A 237 -16.82 8.91 9.66
CA ILE A 237 -15.91 7.94 9.02
C ILE A 237 -16.66 7.16 7.93
N SER A 238 -17.84 6.64 8.27
CA SER A 238 -18.68 5.90 7.31
C SER A 238 -19.13 6.75 6.12
N MET A 239 -19.46 8.03 6.34
CA MET A 239 -19.82 8.95 5.25
C MET A 239 -18.64 9.22 4.32
N ILE A 240 -17.44 9.48 4.86
CA ILE A 240 -16.21 9.66 4.04
C ILE A 240 -15.95 8.40 3.25
N TRP A 241 -15.93 7.23 3.90
CA TRP A 241 -15.70 5.93 3.26
C TRP A 241 -16.62 5.70 2.07
N LYS A 242 -17.92 5.88 2.24
CA LYS A 242 -18.93 5.72 1.18
C LYS A 242 -18.81 6.76 0.08
N SER A 243 -18.22 7.93 0.34
CA SER A 243 -18.02 8.98 -0.66
C SER A 243 -16.83 8.74 -1.58
N ILE A 244 -15.89 7.83 -1.23
CA ILE A 244 -14.64 7.61 -1.98
C ILE A 244 -14.87 7.39 -3.48
N PRO A 245 -15.76 6.49 -3.93
CA PRO A 245 -16.01 6.32 -5.35
C PRO A 245 -16.47 7.60 -6.04
N SER A 246 -17.35 8.38 -5.39
CA SER A 246 -17.84 9.66 -5.92
C SER A 246 -16.77 10.76 -5.94
N GLN A 247 -15.80 10.73 -5.01
CA GLN A 247 -14.66 11.65 -5.04
C GLN A 247 -13.76 11.35 -6.25
N LEU A 248 -13.48 10.05 -6.51
CA LEU A 248 -12.59 9.59 -7.57
C LEU A 248 -13.21 9.60 -8.97
N ALA A 249 -14.54 9.51 -9.07
CA ALA A 249 -15.26 9.59 -10.35
C ALA A 249 -15.26 11.00 -10.97
N ARG A 250 -14.87 12.02 -10.23
CA ARG A 250 -14.89 13.41 -10.69
C ARG A 250 -13.69 13.68 -11.61
N GLU A 251 -13.88 14.57 -12.56
CA GLU A 251 -12.80 15.03 -13.45
C GLU A 251 -11.63 15.63 -12.66
N ASN A 252 -11.92 16.53 -11.71
CA ASN A 252 -10.95 16.99 -10.72
C ASN A 252 -11.14 16.19 -9.42
N LYS A 253 -10.25 15.27 -9.14
CA LYS A 253 -10.29 14.35 -8.00
C LYS A 253 -9.88 15.00 -6.66
N LYS A 254 -9.74 16.33 -6.59
CA LYS A 254 -9.53 17.03 -5.32
C LYS A 254 -10.65 16.66 -4.35
N PHE A 255 -10.28 16.28 -3.12
CA PHE A 255 -11.25 15.94 -2.09
C PHE A 255 -12.14 17.12 -1.74
N LEU A 256 -13.45 16.90 -1.76
CA LEU A 256 -14.44 17.93 -1.43
C LEU A 256 -15.37 17.43 -0.32
N TYR A 257 -15.34 18.10 0.80
CA TYR A 257 -16.23 17.76 1.94
C TYR A 257 -17.72 17.83 1.58
N LYS A 258 -18.12 18.74 0.68
CA LYS A 258 -19.51 18.80 0.15
C LYS A 258 -19.98 17.53 -0.57
N VAL A 259 -19.06 16.70 -1.06
CA VAL A 259 -19.40 15.39 -1.66
C VAL A 259 -19.67 14.34 -0.59
N VAL A 260 -19.08 14.50 0.60
CA VAL A 260 -19.39 13.65 1.76
C VAL A 260 -20.82 13.94 2.26
N LYS A 261 -21.13 15.21 2.43
CA LYS A 261 -22.45 15.71 2.83
C LYS A 261 -22.59 17.18 2.42
N GLU A 262 -23.78 17.58 1.97
CA GLU A 262 -24.05 18.98 1.68
C GLU A 262 -23.82 19.85 2.94
N GLY A 263 -23.12 20.98 2.75
CA GLY A 263 -22.74 21.89 3.84
C GLY A 263 -21.61 21.41 4.75
N ALA A 264 -21.02 20.22 4.52
CA ALA A 264 -19.91 19.71 5.32
C ALA A 264 -18.67 20.60 5.23
N ARG A 265 -18.01 20.81 6.38
CA ARG A 265 -16.80 21.62 6.53
C ARG A 265 -15.62 20.77 6.97
N ALA A 266 -14.39 21.16 6.58
CA ALA A 266 -13.17 20.43 6.91
C ALA A 266 -13.07 20.12 8.42
N ARG A 267 -13.21 21.13 9.28
CA ARG A 267 -13.11 20.99 10.75
C ARG A 267 -14.04 19.94 11.37
N GLU A 268 -15.08 19.53 10.66
CA GLU A 268 -16.08 18.58 11.18
C GLU A 268 -15.74 17.13 10.82
N TYR A 269 -14.89 16.92 9.79
CA TYR A 269 -14.60 15.62 9.19
C TYR A 269 -13.10 15.29 9.17
N GLU A 270 -12.24 16.22 9.61
CA GLU A 270 -10.78 16.04 9.52
C GLU A 270 -10.29 14.87 10.37
N ASP A 271 -10.78 14.73 11.61
CA ASP A 271 -10.45 13.63 12.51
C ASP A 271 -10.92 12.28 11.93
N ALA A 272 -12.12 12.24 11.36
CA ALA A 272 -12.66 11.05 10.71
C ALA A 272 -11.85 10.65 9.47
N LEU A 273 -11.39 11.62 8.67
CA LEU A 273 -10.51 11.36 7.54
C LEU A 273 -9.13 10.89 8.00
N GLN A 274 -8.56 11.54 9.03
CA GLN A 274 -7.27 11.15 9.58
C GLN A 274 -7.31 9.73 10.11
N TRP A 275 -8.41 9.32 10.77
CA TRP A 275 -8.59 7.95 11.21
C TRP A 275 -8.48 6.94 10.06
N LEU A 276 -9.12 7.20 8.91
CA LEU A 276 -9.01 6.33 7.73
C LEU A 276 -7.58 6.26 7.18
N VAL A 277 -6.84 7.36 7.25
CA VAL A 277 -5.42 7.42 6.86
C VAL A 277 -4.56 6.61 7.83
N ASP A 278 -4.75 6.77 9.15
CA ASP A 278 -4.01 6.06 10.19
C ASP A 278 -4.33 4.56 10.19
N ALA A 279 -5.58 4.20 9.87
CA ALA A 279 -5.99 2.82 9.61
C ALA A 279 -5.41 2.25 8.30
N ARG A 280 -4.76 3.08 7.49
CA ARG A 280 -4.19 2.75 6.17
C ARG A 280 -5.20 2.26 5.13
N LEU A 281 -6.47 2.60 5.34
CA LEU A 281 -7.55 2.29 4.40
C LEU A 281 -7.55 3.22 3.20
N VAL A 282 -7.03 4.44 3.37
CA VAL A 282 -6.90 5.44 2.31
C VAL A 282 -5.50 6.06 2.31
N HIS A 283 -5.06 6.45 1.12
CA HIS A 283 -3.87 7.27 0.90
C HIS A 283 -4.29 8.70 0.65
N LYS A 284 -3.76 9.64 1.43
CA LYS A 284 -3.98 11.07 1.28
C LYS A 284 -2.79 11.69 0.54
N ILE A 285 -3.03 12.23 -0.64
CA ILE A 285 -2.02 12.78 -1.54
C ILE A 285 -2.20 14.28 -1.63
N TYR A 286 -1.22 15.04 -1.14
CA TYR A 286 -1.26 16.50 -1.15
C TYR A 286 -0.91 17.08 -2.51
N ARG A 287 -1.43 18.29 -2.80
CA ARG A 287 -0.98 19.10 -3.92
C ARG A 287 0.39 19.69 -3.59
N SER A 288 1.34 19.57 -4.51
CA SER A 288 2.58 20.33 -4.42
C SER A 288 2.42 21.68 -5.14
N SER A 289 2.89 22.75 -4.52
CA SER A 289 2.88 24.10 -5.11
C SER A 289 3.94 24.26 -6.19
N ALA A 290 5.04 23.50 -6.10
CA ALA A 290 6.15 23.51 -7.05
C ALA A 290 6.93 22.18 -6.99
N PRO A 291 7.64 21.78 -8.09
CA PRO A 291 8.50 20.59 -8.08
C PRO A 291 9.85 20.89 -7.40
N GLY A 292 9.82 21.22 -6.13
CA GLY A 292 11.01 21.43 -5.31
C GLY A 292 11.35 20.22 -4.44
N LEU A 293 12.61 20.12 -3.99
CA LEU A 293 13.12 19.06 -3.13
C LEU A 293 13.37 19.57 -1.71
N PRO A 294 13.00 18.80 -0.68
CA PRO A 294 12.14 17.59 -0.76
C PRO A 294 10.71 17.97 -1.16
N VAL A 295 10.03 17.12 -1.93
CA VAL A 295 8.70 17.46 -2.48
C VAL A 295 7.68 17.77 -1.38
N ALA A 296 7.79 17.15 -0.22
CA ALA A 296 6.92 17.39 0.93
C ALA A 296 7.01 18.81 1.51
N ALA A 297 8.12 19.53 1.29
CA ALA A 297 8.26 20.91 1.74
C ALA A 297 7.36 21.90 0.97
N TYR A 298 6.80 21.45 -0.15
CA TYR A 298 5.94 22.25 -1.01
C TYR A 298 4.47 21.85 -0.94
N ASP A 299 4.09 21.11 0.10
CA ASP A 299 2.71 20.64 0.30
C ASP A 299 1.73 21.79 0.53
N ASP A 300 0.67 21.84 -0.26
CA ASP A 300 -0.51 22.64 0.02
C ASP A 300 -1.51 21.78 0.83
N LEU A 301 -1.52 21.98 2.12
CA LEU A 301 -2.37 21.23 3.06
C LEU A 301 -3.87 21.45 2.83
N SER A 302 -4.26 22.50 2.11
CA SER A 302 -5.66 22.81 1.78
C SER A 302 -6.19 22.03 0.57
N ALA A 303 -5.32 21.36 -0.16
CA ALA A 303 -5.66 20.66 -1.39
C ALA A 303 -5.04 19.27 -1.42
N PHE A 304 -5.89 18.25 -1.38
CA PHE A 304 -5.46 16.85 -1.43
C PHE A 304 -6.46 15.98 -2.20
N LYS A 305 -6.00 14.83 -2.63
CA LYS A 305 -6.80 13.72 -3.17
C LYS A 305 -6.75 12.56 -2.20
N ILE A 306 -7.75 11.67 -2.25
CA ILE A 306 -7.74 10.41 -1.51
C ILE A 306 -7.90 9.25 -2.46
N TYR A 307 -7.18 8.17 -2.18
CA TYR A 307 -7.22 6.91 -2.94
C TYR A 307 -7.41 5.75 -1.97
N LEU A 308 -8.07 4.71 -2.43
CA LEU A 308 -8.27 3.51 -1.61
C LEU A 308 -6.98 2.66 -1.61
N VAL A 309 -6.78 1.90 -0.55
CA VAL A 309 -5.61 1.03 -0.38
C VAL A 309 -5.48 -0.05 -1.45
N ASP A 310 -6.58 -0.44 -2.09
CA ASP A 310 -6.61 -1.52 -3.08
C ASP A 310 -7.64 -1.27 -4.18
N VAL A 311 -7.26 -1.54 -5.43
CA VAL A 311 -8.12 -1.31 -6.62
C VAL A 311 -9.32 -2.25 -6.67
N GLY A 312 -9.20 -3.50 -6.23
CA GLY A 312 -10.31 -4.45 -6.16
C GLY A 312 -11.36 -4.04 -5.14
N LEU A 313 -10.90 -3.55 -3.97
CA LEU A 313 -11.78 -2.97 -2.96
C LEU A 313 -12.48 -1.70 -3.50
N LEU A 314 -11.77 -0.83 -4.22
CA LEU A 314 -12.39 0.35 -4.85
C LEU A 314 -13.48 -0.04 -5.84
N ARG A 315 -13.18 -1.00 -6.72
CA ARG A 315 -14.16 -1.55 -7.65
C ARG A 315 -15.40 -2.08 -6.93
N ARG A 316 -15.18 -2.87 -5.85
CA ARG A 316 -16.28 -3.47 -5.08
C ARG A 316 -17.10 -2.42 -4.34
N LEU A 317 -16.46 -1.43 -3.75
CA LEU A 317 -17.11 -0.29 -3.07
C LEU A 317 -17.93 0.56 -4.05
N ALA A 318 -17.44 0.73 -5.29
CA ALA A 318 -18.15 1.38 -6.39
C ALA A 318 -19.28 0.51 -6.98
N LYS A 319 -19.47 -0.73 -6.48
CA LYS A 319 -20.48 -1.70 -6.97
C LYS A 319 -20.34 -2.04 -8.46
N LEU A 320 -19.14 -1.93 -9.02
CA LEU A 320 -18.86 -2.37 -10.38
C LEU A 320 -18.83 -3.90 -10.47
N ALA A 321 -19.68 -4.48 -11.29
CA ALA A 321 -19.69 -5.91 -11.51
C ALA A 321 -18.44 -6.34 -12.31
N PRO A 322 -17.90 -7.57 -12.12
CA PRO A 322 -16.79 -8.08 -12.91
C PRO A 322 -17.08 -8.11 -14.42
N THR A 323 -18.32 -8.32 -14.80
CA THR A 323 -18.79 -8.27 -16.20
C THR A 323 -18.63 -6.88 -16.84
N ALA A 324 -18.44 -5.82 -16.04
CA ALA A 324 -18.18 -4.48 -16.56
C ALA A 324 -16.82 -4.37 -17.28
N PHE A 325 -15.91 -5.33 -17.06
CA PHE A 325 -14.57 -5.37 -17.69
C PHE A 325 -14.57 -6.05 -19.07
N GLY A 326 -15.74 -6.51 -19.54
CA GLY A 326 -15.91 -6.95 -20.93
C GLY A 326 -15.78 -5.79 -21.92
N ASP A 327 -15.35 -6.11 -23.15
CA ASP A 327 -15.14 -5.11 -24.19
C ASP A 327 -16.41 -4.30 -24.47
N GLY A 328 -16.28 -2.96 -24.54
CA GLY A 328 -17.36 -2.04 -24.83
C GLY A 328 -18.35 -1.76 -23.70
N ASN A 329 -18.11 -2.23 -22.48
CA ASN A 329 -18.99 -1.93 -21.35
C ASN A 329 -18.83 -0.47 -20.88
N ARG A 330 -19.90 0.32 -21.00
CA ARG A 330 -19.93 1.74 -20.67
C ARG A 330 -19.58 2.03 -19.21
N LEU A 331 -20.03 1.22 -18.25
CA LEU A 331 -19.78 1.42 -16.82
C LEU A 331 -18.29 1.36 -16.51
N PHE A 332 -17.56 0.43 -17.12
CA PHE A 332 -16.12 0.35 -16.99
C PHE A 332 -15.44 1.57 -17.61
N THR A 333 -15.86 1.97 -18.81
CA THR A 333 -15.27 3.11 -19.51
C THR A 333 -15.38 4.39 -18.68
N GLU A 334 -16.52 4.67 -18.05
CA GLU A 334 -16.74 5.87 -17.24
C GLU A 334 -15.92 5.89 -15.95
N PHE A 335 -15.71 4.74 -15.29
CA PHE A 335 -14.97 4.66 -14.02
C PHE A 335 -13.52 4.18 -14.17
N LYS A 336 -13.11 3.79 -15.37
CA LYS A 336 -11.79 3.23 -15.68
C LYS A 336 -10.64 4.14 -15.25
N GLY A 337 -10.75 5.44 -15.49
CA GLY A 337 -9.74 6.42 -15.08
C GLY A 337 -9.50 6.45 -13.58
N ALA A 338 -10.56 6.32 -12.76
CA ALA A 338 -10.46 6.28 -11.31
C ALA A 338 -9.73 5.01 -10.81
N LEU A 339 -10.09 3.86 -11.39
CA LEU A 339 -9.45 2.57 -11.05
C LEU A 339 -7.96 2.56 -11.46
N THR A 340 -7.66 3.06 -12.67
CA THR A 340 -6.29 3.09 -13.19
C THR A 340 -5.38 3.99 -12.36
N GLU A 341 -5.85 5.19 -12.00
CA GLU A 341 -5.08 6.11 -11.19
C GLU A 341 -4.88 5.57 -9.75
N ASN A 342 -5.93 4.94 -9.17
CA ASN A 342 -5.81 4.27 -7.88
C ASN A 342 -4.80 3.10 -7.93
N PHE A 343 -4.83 2.30 -8.98
CA PHE A 343 -3.87 1.20 -9.19
C PHE A 343 -2.44 1.72 -9.30
N VAL A 344 -2.21 2.75 -10.12
CA VAL A 344 -0.87 3.33 -10.27
C VAL A 344 -0.36 3.87 -8.94
N LEU A 345 -1.17 4.63 -8.19
CA LEU A 345 -0.75 5.11 -6.87
C LEU A 345 -0.45 3.98 -5.90
N GLN A 346 -1.34 2.99 -5.79
CA GLN A 346 -1.15 1.79 -4.96
C GLN A 346 0.21 1.13 -5.24
N THR A 347 0.61 1.10 -6.51
CA THR A 347 1.86 0.51 -6.97
C THR A 347 3.07 1.43 -6.71
N LEU A 348 2.95 2.74 -6.95
CA LEU A 348 4.03 3.70 -6.71
C LEU A 348 4.42 3.76 -5.22
N ILE A 349 3.46 3.65 -4.31
CA ILE A 349 3.72 3.67 -2.85
C ILE A 349 4.60 2.50 -2.41
N THR A 350 4.62 1.40 -3.13
CA THR A 350 5.49 0.25 -2.79
C THR A 350 6.92 0.40 -3.26
N GLN A 351 7.22 1.35 -4.13
CA GLN A 351 8.52 1.49 -4.77
C GLN A 351 9.29 2.75 -4.33
N PHE A 352 8.58 3.81 -3.95
CA PHE A 352 9.18 5.09 -3.61
C PHE A 352 9.02 5.39 -2.12
N GLU A 353 10.12 5.74 -1.44
CA GLU A 353 10.13 6.07 -0.02
C GLU A 353 9.25 7.29 0.29
N VAL A 354 9.31 8.29 -0.61
CA VAL A 354 8.52 9.52 -0.48
C VAL A 354 7.16 9.32 -1.15
N THR A 355 6.09 9.40 -0.37
CA THR A 355 4.72 9.34 -0.91
C THR A 355 4.54 10.35 -2.05
N PRO A 356 4.01 9.95 -3.21
CA PRO A 356 3.78 10.87 -4.32
C PRO A 356 2.91 12.08 -3.95
N ARG A 357 3.10 13.18 -4.67
CA ARG A 357 2.23 14.36 -4.62
C ARG A 357 1.53 14.51 -5.97
N TYR A 358 0.60 15.46 -6.09
CA TYR A 358 0.09 15.87 -7.40
C TYR A 358 0.33 17.36 -7.61
N TRP A 359 0.25 17.83 -8.85
CA TRP A 359 0.34 19.24 -9.16
C TRP A 359 -0.85 19.68 -9.99
N SER A 360 -1.36 20.89 -9.74
CA SER A 360 -2.41 21.48 -10.56
C SER A 360 -2.30 23.01 -10.61
N GLN A 361 -2.70 23.54 -11.77
CA GLN A 361 -2.85 24.96 -12.05
C GLN A 361 -4.30 25.22 -12.47
N SER A 362 -4.86 26.36 -12.03
CA SER A 362 -6.27 26.68 -12.27
C SER A 362 -6.52 27.49 -13.53
N ASN A 363 -5.57 28.32 -13.98
CA ASN A 363 -5.78 29.21 -15.12
C ASN A 363 -4.51 29.31 -16.00
N PRO A 364 -4.51 28.72 -17.21
CA PRO A 364 -5.47 27.69 -17.68
C PRO A 364 -5.36 26.40 -16.87
N PRO A 365 -6.42 25.55 -16.85
CA PRO A 365 -6.41 24.34 -16.03
C PRO A 365 -5.47 23.28 -16.60
N TYR A 366 -4.51 22.87 -15.79
CA TYR A 366 -3.61 21.73 -16.04
C TYR A 366 -3.42 20.95 -14.75
N GLU A 367 -3.31 19.64 -14.88
CA GLU A 367 -3.05 18.75 -13.74
C GLU A 367 -2.05 17.67 -14.12
N VAL A 368 -1.09 17.40 -13.24
CA VAL A 368 -0.18 16.26 -13.28
C VAL A 368 -0.61 15.33 -12.17
N ASP A 369 -0.94 14.08 -12.51
CA ASP A 369 -1.58 13.14 -11.61
C ASP A 369 -0.71 12.82 -10.40
N PHE A 370 0.61 12.58 -10.64
CA PHE A 370 1.57 12.37 -9.56
C PHE A 370 2.90 13.08 -9.84
N LEU A 371 3.57 13.46 -8.76
CA LEU A 371 4.97 13.85 -8.73
C LEU A 371 5.71 12.82 -7.88
N ILE A 372 6.64 12.08 -8.49
CA ILE A 372 7.49 11.10 -7.82
C ILE A 372 8.81 11.77 -7.49
N GLN A 373 9.25 11.66 -6.23
CA GLN A 373 10.62 11.98 -5.85
C GLN A 373 11.44 10.69 -5.85
N ARG A 374 12.51 10.68 -6.64
CA ARG A 374 13.52 9.62 -6.67
C ARG A 374 14.89 10.25 -6.50
N GLU A 375 15.56 9.93 -5.42
CA GLU A 375 16.83 10.57 -5.05
C GLU A 375 16.72 12.12 -5.05
N ASN A 376 17.48 12.77 -5.91
CA ASN A 376 17.52 14.24 -6.04
C ASN A 376 16.70 14.78 -7.22
N ASP A 377 15.79 13.98 -7.76
CA ASP A 377 14.99 14.35 -8.92
C ASP A 377 13.49 14.19 -8.68
N ILE A 378 12.69 14.98 -9.40
CA ILE A 378 11.24 14.88 -9.41
C ILE A 378 10.77 14.53 -10.81
N PHE A 379 9.93 13.52 -10.89
CA PHE A 379 9.35 13.01 -12.13
C PHE A 379 7.86 13.28 -12.16
N PRO A 380 7.36 14.13 -13.07
CA PRO A 380 5.93 14.30 -13.28
C PRO A 380 5.35 13.08 -14.00
N VAL A 381 4.23 12.61 -13.49
CA VAL A 381 3.54 11.40 -13.94
C VAL A 381 2.13 11.72 -14.40
N GLU A 382 1.75 11.23 -15.55
CA GLU A 382 0.39 11.23 -16.07
C GLU A 382 -0.11 9.81 -16.23
N VAL A 383 -1.34 9.55 -15.82
CA VAL A 383 -1.98 8.23 -15.91
C VAL A 383 -3.10 8.27 -16.92
N LYS A 384 -3.05 7.38 -17.91
CA LYS A 384 -4.06 7.25 -18.97
C LYS A 384 -4.65 5.84 -18.98
N SER A 385 -5.95 5.75 -18.97
CA SER A 385 -6.66 4.49 -19.05
C SER A 385 -6.86 3.99 -20.49
N GLU A 386 -6.30 4.69 -21.48
CA GLU A 386 -6.46 4.42 -22.92
C GLU A 386 -5.10 4.48 -23.63
N ALA A 387 -5.07 4.01 -24.89
CA ALA A 387 -3.96 4.21 -25.82
C ALA A 387 -4.12 5.55 -26.58
N ASN A 388 -3.05 6.07 -27.19
CA ASN A 388 -3.05 7.23 -28.09
C ASN A 388 -3.54 8.56 -27.50
N ILE A 389 -3.03 8.98 -26.34
CA ILE A 389 -3.46 10.23 -25.71
C ILE A 389 -2.30 11.23 -25.64
N SER A 390 -2.61 12.49 -26.01
CA SER A 390 -1.68 13.59 -25.86
C SER A 390 -1.48 13.97 -24.39
N SER A 391 -0.22 14.08 -23.96
CA SER A 391 0.15 14.50 -22.59
C SER A 391 0.35 16.00 -22.50
N LYS A 392 -0.72 16.77 -22.70
CA LYS A 392 -0.68 18.25 -22.67
C LYS A 392 -0.24 18.80 -21.32
N SER A 393 -0.70 18.17 -20.23
CA SER A 393 -0.34 18.61 -18.87
C SER A 393 1.13 18.40 -18.57
N LEU A 394 1.71 17.26 -18.94
CA LEU A 394 3.14 16.99 -18.77
C LEU A 394 4.01 17.96 -19.62
N LYS A 395 3.58 18.23 -20.86
CA LYS A 395 4.26 19.21 -21.71
C LYS A 395 4.23 20.60 -21.06
N LYS A 396 3.07 21.02 -20.59
CA LYS A 396 2.92 22.32 -19.93
C LYS A 396 3.71 22.41 -18.64
N PHE A 397 3.74 21.34 -17.84
CA PHE A 397 4.53 21.25 -16.62
C PHE A 397 6.03 21.45 -16.92
N LYS A 398 6.57 20.80 -17.93
CA LYS A 398 7.96 20.96 -18.38
C LYS A 398 8.24 22.40 -18.89
N GLU A 399 7.29 23.01 -19.61
CA GLU A 399 7.43 24.40 -20.05
C GLU A 399 7.52 25.39 -18.88
N ILE A 400 6.78 25.14 -17.78
CA ILE A 400 6.80 25.97 -16.57
C ILE A 400 8.06 25.73 -15.74
N PHE A 401 8.55 24.49 -15.70
CA PHE A 401 9.67 24.06 -14.86
C PHE A 401 10.78 23.35 -15.68
N PRO A 402 11.35 24.03 -16.69
CA PRO A 402 12.26 23.38 -17.66
C PRO A 402 13.50 22.74 -16.99
N ASP A 403 14.06 23.42 -15.99
CA ASP A 403 15.28 22.97 -15.30
C ASP A 403 15.03 21.91 -14.22
N LYS A 404 13.76 21.55 -13.95
CA LYS A 404 13.38 20.60 -12.90
C LYS A 404 12.92 19.25 -13.45
N VAL A 405 12.69 19.13 -14.77
CA VAL A 405 12.11 17.93 -15.38
C VAL A 405 13.10 17.30 -16.35
N LYS A 406 13.81 16.29 -15.87
CA LYS A 406 14.73 15.47 -16.68
C LYS A 406 14.00 14.46 -17.55
N LEU A 407 12.91 13.88 -17.01
CA LEU A 407 12.10 12.85 -17.63
C LEU A 407 10.65 13.05 -17.23
N ARG A 408 9.75 12.91 -18.20
CA ARG A 408 8.30 12.85 -17.99
C ARG A 408 7.87 11.39 -18.06
N VAL A 409 6.97 10.96 -17.19
CA VAL A 409 6.51 9.56 -17.12
C VAL A 409 5.03 9.50 -17.45
N ARG A 410 4.63 8.57 -18.29
CA ARG A 410 3.24 8.28 -18.59
C ARG A 410 2.97 6.80 -18.40
N PHE A 411 1.96 6.49 -17.61
CA PHE A 411 1.38 5.14 -17.55
C PHE A 411 0.18 5.09 -18.48
N SER A 412 0.15 4.12 -19.38
CA SER A 412 -0.95 3.98 -20.34
C SER A 412 -1.11 2.55 -20.83
N LEU A 413 -2.05 2.34 -21.75
CA LEU A 413 -2.19 1.06 -22.48
C LEU A 413 -1.26 0.96 -23.71
N ASP A 414 -0.48 2.00 -24.01
CA ASP A 414 0.56 1.95 -25.05
C ASP A 414 1.74 1.10 -24.57
N ASN A 415 2.55 0.64 -25.52
CA ASN A 415 3.71 -0.17 -25.25
C ASN A 415 4.86 0.62 -24.59
N LEU A 416 5.84 -0.09 -24.03
CA LEU A 416 7.04 0.49 -23.41
C LEU A 416 7.85 1.27 -24.46
N LYS A 417 8.14 2.55 -24.18
CA LYS A 417 8.80 3.43 -25.13
C LYS A 417 9.42 4.64 -24.44
N LEU A 418 10.55 5.07 -24.94
CA LEU A 418 11.18 6.35 -24.59
C LEU A 418 11.24 7.24 -25.85
N ASP A 419 10.46 8.32 -25.85
CA ASP A 419 10.45 9.34 -26.90
C ASP A 419 11.03 10.64 -26.33
N ASP A 420 12.24 11.01 -26.66
CA ASP A 420 13.00 12.14 -26.12
C ASP A 420 13.05 12.06 -24.57
N ASP A 421 12.25 12.85 -23.88
CA ASP A 421 12.14 12.83 -22.41
C ASP A 421 10.79 12.27 -21.90
N MET A 422 10.03 11.62 -22.75
CA MET A 422 8.78 10.96 -22.40
C MET A 422 8.93 9.46 -22.32
N LEU A 423 8.95 8.94 -21.10
CA LEU A 423 8.90 7.51 -20.85
C LEU A 423 7.44 7.06 -20.77
N ASN A 424 6.99 6.24 -21.70
CA ASN A 424 5.71 5.55 -21.59
C ASN A 424 5.93 4.17 -21.00
N ILE A 425 5.25 3.90 -19.89
CA ILE A 425 5.27 2.62 -19.18
C ILE A 425 3.89 1.96 -19.35
N PRO A 426 3.80 0.75 -19.90
CA PRO A 426 2.55 -0.02 -19.91
C PRO A 426 2.03 -0.19 -18.49
N LEU A 427 0.73 -0.07 -18.27
CA LEU A 427 0.12 -0.16 -16.94
C LEU A 427 0.50 -1.45 -16.19
N PHE A 428 0.63 -2.58 -16.88
CA PHE A 428 1.04 -3.84 -16.28
C PHE A 428 2.53 -3.88 -15.82
N MET A 429 3.32 -2.84 -16.18
CA MET A 429 4.69 -2.65 -15.70
C MET A 429 4.79 -1.58 -14.60
N ALA A 430 3.68 -1.12 -14.05
CA ALA A 430 3.69 -0.05 -13.06
C ALA A 430 4.52 -0.39 -11.81
N ASP A 431 4.60 -1.66 -11.40
CA ASP A 431 5.45 -2.12 -10.29
C ASP A 431 6.95 -2.26 -10.63
N GLN A 432 7.34 -1.89 -11.87
CA GLN A 432 8.72 -1.75 -12.32
C GLN A 432 9.13 -0.27 -12.51
N ALA A 433 8.32 0.68 -12.06
CA ALA A 433 8.48 2.11 -12.40
C ALA A 433 9.83 2.67 -11.96
N ASP A 434 10.30 2.39 -10.74
CA ASP A 434 11.59 2.90 -10.25
C ASP A 434 12.75 2.42 -11.13
N ARG A 435 12.78 1.13 -11.47
CA ARG A 435 13.80 0.53 -12.32
C ARG A 435 13.74 1.08 -13.74
N LEU A 436 12.55 1.18 -14.34
CA LEU A 436 12.38 1.69 -15.70
C LEU A 436 12.74 3.18 -15.82
N ILE A 437 12.47 3.97 -14.80
CA ILE A 437 12.93 5.38 -14.73
C ILE A 437 14.45 5.43 -14.71
N GLY A 438 15.12 4.56 -13.93
CA GLY A 438 16.57 4.44 -13.91
C GLY A 438 17.15 4.10 -15.29
N LEU A 439 16.65 3.05 -15.93
CA LEU A 439 17.06 2.64 -17.28
C LEU A 439 16.87 3.76 -18.33
N ALA A 440 15.74 4.47 -18.28
CA ALA A 440 15.48 5.58 -19.20
C ALA A 440 16.45 6.74 -19.02
N LEU A 441 16.87 7.02 -17.78
CA LEU A 441 17.87 8.06 -17.51
C LEU A 441 19.26 7.64 -18.02
N GLU A 442 19.67 6.38 -17.83
CA GLU A 442 20.94 5.83 -18.34
C GLU A 442 20.98 5.85 -19.86
N GLN A 443 19.90 5.42 -20.52
CA GLN A 443 19.78 5.42 -21.97
C GLN A 443 19.87 6.84 -22.57
N LYS A 444 19.33 7.86 -21.88
CA LYS A 444 19.46 9.26 -22.30
C LYS A 444 20.87 9.82 -22.16
N VAL A 445 21.68 9.32 -21.27
CA VAL A 445 23.07 9.76 -21.10
C VAL A 445 23.96 9.11 -22.15
N ALA A 446 23.60 7.91 -22.62
CA ALA A 446 24.36 7.15 -23.63
C ALA A 446 24.12 7.64 -25.08
N ASN A 447 23.00 8.33 -25.33
CA ASN A 447 22.65 8.94 -26.64
C ASN A 447 22.99 10.43 -26.67
#